data_6522bad8c161ad21d4d65e0aa111c85e
#
_entry.id   6522bad8c161ad21d4d65e0aa111c85e
#
_cell.length_a   1.000
_cell.length_b   1.000
_cell.length_c   1.000
_cell.angle_alpha   90.00
_cell.angle_beta   90.00
_cell.angle_gamma   90.00
#
_symmetry.space_group_name_H-M   'P 1'
#
loop_
_entity.id
_entity.type
_entity.pdbx_description
1 polymer ?
#
loop_
_entity_poly.entity_id
_entity_poly.type
_entity_poly.pdbx_seq_one_letter_code
_entity_poly.pdbx_strand_id
1 'polypeptide(L)'
;HQNEDMYITLATRRDQVDFINEKKLAELPGEEYVSVGKIEGDFPESSLPTQLNLSIKEQAQVIFIDNDYERRWVNGTIGMVSGIDENGNVYVLLEDGREYLVEPTSWRNYKYKYNEKEKKVEEEIVGTFEQLPIRLAWAITVHKSQGLTFSRVVVDLTGGVFAGGQTYVALSRCTSLEGLVLKSRISPHDIFVRKEIVQFSQMFNDRQLIEKSLRESEAELLYARAAHSFKSGNVKETVEAFVAAVSKRNELEKPEVQRLLRMKLQTMNTGREQIKKLREEIHAQREIQKEYAHEYYLMGNECITKAHDPNAAIRSFDKALKLYPEFVDAWVRKG
;
A
#
# COMPACT_ATOMS: atom_id res chain seq x y z
N HIS A 1 37.07 -36.86 13.00
CA HIS A 1 36.27 -36.28 14.08
C HIS A 1 34.82 -36.34 13.65
N GLN A 2 34.03 -37.14 14.38
CA GLN A 2 32.61 -37.39 14.19
C GLN A 2 31.85 -36.11 14.35
N ASN A 3 30.86 -35.89 13.48
CA ASN A 3 29.82 -34.89 13.60
C ASN A 3 29.32 -34.78 15.04
N GLU A 4 29.86 -33.84 15.83
CA GLU A 4 29.18 -33.39 17.02
C GLU A 4 27.84 -32.81 16.53
N ASP A 5 26.77 -33.38 17.01
CA ASP A 5 25.40 -33.09 16.61
C ASP A 5 25.17 -31.56 16.57
N MET A 6 24.97 -31.00 15.37
CA MET A 6 24.76 -29.56 15.17
C MET A 6 23.38 -29.15 15.70
N TYR A 7 23.32 -28.89 17.02
CA TYR A 7 22.14 -28.32 17.65
C TYR A 7 22.14 -26.80 17.50
N ILE A 8 20.99 -26.23 17.20
CA ILE A 8 20.77 -24.79 17.24
C ILE A 8 19.93 -24.42 18.47
N THR A 9 20.38 -23.44 19.25
CA THR A 9 19.63 -22.94 20.41
C THR A 9 18.67 -21.83 19.99
N LEU A 10 17.39 -22.01 20.24
CA LEU A 10 16.37 -20.98 20.06
C LEU A 10 16.12 -20.27 21.39
N ALA A 11 16.54 -19.02 21.48
CA ALA A 11 16.37 -18.20 22.68
C ALA A 11 15.36 -17.07 22.44
N THR A 12 14.74 -16.60 23.52
CA THR A 12 13.71 -15.54 23.44
C THR A 12 14.32 -14.15 23.29
N ARG A 13 15.57 -13.93 23.75
CA ARG A 13 16.23 -12.63 23.85
C ARG A 13 17.49 -12.59 22.99
N ARG A 14 17.74 -11.42 22.40
CA ARG A 14 18.92 -11.18 21.54
C ARG A 14 20.22 -11.22 22.33
N ASP A 15 20.28 -10.57 23.50
CA ASP A 15 21.46 -10.57 24.37
C ASP A 15 21.93 -11.98 24.76
N GLN A 16 20.98 -12.89 24.99
CA GLN A 16 21.26 -14.29 25.28
C GLN A 16 21.87 -15.02 24.06
N VAL A 17 21.34 -14.75 22.87
CA VAL A 17 21.86 -15.30 21.61
C VAL A 17 23.27 -14.81 21.34
N ASP A 18 23.51 -13.51 21.45
CA ASP A 18 24.82 -12.89 21.21
C ASP A 18 25.84 -13.47 22.19
N PHE A 19 25.51 -13.56 23.49
CA PHE A 19 26.35 -14.19 24.49
C PHE A 19 26.72 -15.65 24.19
N ILE A 20 25.77 -16.48 23.77
CA ILE A 20 25.98 -17.89 23.42
C ILE A 20 26.94 -17.97 22.22
N ASN A 21 26.70 -17.19 21.17
CA ASN A 21 27.50 -17.23 19.95
C ASN A 21 28.92 -16.72 20.19
N GLU A 22 29.08 -15.59 20.90
CA GLU A 22 30.40 -15.04 21.25
C GLU A 22 31.19 -16.00 22.12
N LYS A 23 30.59 -16.58 23.16
CA LYS A 23 31.22 -17.56 24.02
C LYS A 23 31.69 -18.77 23.24
N LYS A 24 30.82 -19.33 22.40
CA LYS A 24 31.15 -20.49 21.57
C LYS A 24 32.28 -20.21 20.57
N LEU A 25 32.25 -19.04 19.94
CA LEU A 25 33.33 -18.60 19.05
C LEU A 25 34.67 -18.46 19.79
N ALA A 26 34.65 -17.89 21.01
CA ALA A 26 35.86 -17.73 21.83
C ALA A 26 36.44 -19.09 22.30
N GLU A 27 35.60 -20.11 22.54
CA GLU A 27 36.01 -21.46 22.92
C GLU A 27 36.72 -22.24 21.79
N LEU A 28 36.46 -21.84 20.51
CA LEU A 28 37.12 -22.48 19.38
C LEU A 28 38.62 -22.14 19.30
N PRO A 29 39.47 -23.11 18.97
CA PRO A 29 40.90 -22.88 18.70
C PRO A 29 41.09 -22.09 17.39
N GLY A 30 42.28 -21.58 17.18
CA GLY A 30 42.68 -20.91 15.94
C GLY A 30 42.46 -19.40 15.96
N GLU A 31 42.89 -18.78 14.89
CA GLU A 31 42.77 -17.33 14.69
C GLU A 31 41.37 -16.92 14.24
N GLU A 32 40.95 -15.77 14.71
CA GLU A 32 39.68 -15.18 14.31
C GLU A 32 39.84 -14.43 12.99
N TYR A 33 39.03 -14.79 12.04
CA TYR A 33 38.90 -14.07 10.76
C TYR A 33 37.72 -13.12 10.82
N VAL A 34 37.94 -11.88 10.42
CA VAL A 34 36.87 -10.86 10.35
C VAL A 34 36.58 -10.51 8.89
N SER A 35 35.45 -10.96 8.42
CA SER A 35 34.94 -10.50 7.12
C SER A 35 34.29 -9.13 7.29
N VAL A 36 34.81 -8.12 6.57
CA VAL A 36 34.31 -6.74 6.61
C VAL A 36 33.36 -6.50 5.46
N GLY A 37 32.05 -6.26 5.76
CA GLY A 37 31.07 -5.93 4.78
C GLY A 37 31.25 -4.52 4.20
N LYS A 38 30.69 -4.30 3.02
CA LYS A 38 30.72 -3.01 2.34
C LYS A 38 29.33 -2.41 2.27
N ILE A 39 29.20 -1.14 2.65
CA ILE A 39 27.96 -0.38 2.50
C ILE A 39 28.20 0.71 1.45
N GLU A 40 27.32 0.81 0.47
CA GLU A 40 27.27 1.90 -0.49
C GLU A 40 25.89 2.56 -0.44
N GLY A 41 25.89 3.91 -0.42
CA GLY A 41 24.67 4.69 -0.32
C GLY A 41 23.99 4.63 1.05
N ASP A 42 22.65 4.68 1.08
CA ASP A 42 21.85 4.70 2.31
C ASP A 42 21.39 3.27 2.66
N PHE A 43 22.08 2.63 3.60
CA PHE A 43 21.71 1.32 4.14
C PHE A 43 21.81 1.35 5.68
N PRO A 44 20.66 1.49 6.40
CA PRO A 44 20.65 1.62 7.85
C PRO A 44 21.23 0.38 8.56
N GLU A 45 22.05 0.58 9.59
CA GLU A 45 22.61 -0.53 10.38
C GLU A 45 21.56 -1.47 10.97
N SER A 46 20.38 -0.93 11.35
CA SER A 46 19.25 -1.71 11.86
C SER A 46 18.67 -2.69 10.85
N SER A 47 18.92 -2.45 9.55
CA SER A 47 18.42 -3.26 8.43
C SER A 47 19.44 -4.26 7.89
N LEU A 48 20.68 -4.28 8.46
CA LEU A 48 21.72 -5.20 8.03
C LEU A 48 21.27 -6.66 8.23
N PRO A 49 21.29 -7.48 7.17
CA PRO A 49 20.94 -8.89 7.26
C PRO A 49 21.93 -9.69 8.09
N THR A 50 23.20 -9.32 8.12
CA THR A 50 24.24 -9.88 8.98
C THR A 50 25.11 -8.76 9.59
N GLN A 51 26.13 -9.11 10.36
CA GLN A 51 27.04 -8.14 10.97
C GLN A 51 27.92 -7.47 9.91
N LEU A 52 28.18 -6.16 10.06
CA LEU A 52 29.12 -5.44 9.20
C LEU A 52 30.52 -6.05 9.31
N ASN A 53 30.97 -6.31 10.54
CA ASN A 53 32.17 -7.03 10.82
C ASN A 53 31.80 -8.43 11.33
N LEU A 54 31.83 -9.40 10.43
CA LEU A 54 31.46 -10.78 10.75
C LEU A 54 32.70 -11.55 11.21
N SER A 55 32.78 -11.82 12.51
CA SER A 55 33.86 -12.65 13.13
C SER A 55 33.50 -14.12 13.02
N ILE A 56 34.40 -14.92 12.45
CA ILE A 56 34.30 -16.37 12.31
C ILE A 56 35.63 -17.05 12.56
N LYS A 57 35.59 -18.34 12.89
CA LYS A 57 36.77 -19.22 12.98
C LYS A 57 36.46 -20.53 12.25
N GLU A 58 37.49 -21.29 11.95
CA GLU A 58 37.33 -22.68 11.55
C GLU A 58 36.52 -23.43 12.63
N GLN A 59 35.69 -24.38 12.24
CA GLN A 59 34.74 -25.13 13.06
C GLN A 59 33.59 -24.27 13.64
N ALA A 60 33.44 -23.00 13.25
CA ALA A 60 32.30 -22.21 13.67
C ALA A 60 31.01 -22.72 13.01
N GLN A 61 29.97 -22.92 13.83
CA GLN A 61 28.63 -23.25 13.33
C GLN A 61 27.96 -21.99 12.78
N VAL A 62 27.52 -22.05 11.53
CA VAL A 62 26.92 -20.93 10.82
C VAL A 62 25.57 -21.32 10.23
N ILE A 63 24.74 -20.33 9.97
CA ILE A 63 23.47 -20.46 9.25
C ILE A 63 23.50 -19.54 8.03
N PHE A 64 23.09 -20.04 6.90
CA PHE A 64 22.87 -19.25 5.71
C PHE A 64 21.60 -18.39 5.85
N ILE A 65 21.69 -17.12 5.48
CA ILE A 65 20.60 -16.13 5.62
C ILE A 65 20.00 -15.70 4.29
N ASP A 66 20.47 -16.30 3.21
CA ASP A 66 19.97 -16.08 1.87
C ASP A 66 19.95 -17.40 1.08
N ASN A 67 19.14 -17.44 0.03
CA ASN A 67 19.11 -18.59 -0.87
C ASN A 67 20.22 -18.47 -1.89
N ASP A 68 20.94 -19.56 -2.12
CA ASP A 68 21.95 -19.62 -3.16
C ASP A 68 21.32 -19.64 -4.57
N TYR A 69 21.92 -18.92 -5.51
CA TYR A 69 21.46 -18.87 -6.88
C TYR A 69 21.51 -20.24 -7.58
N GLU A 70 22.53 -21.02 -7.31
CA GLU A 70 22.71 -22.37 -7.83
C GLU A 70 21.98 -23.45 -7.02
N ARG A 71 21.23 -23.03 -5.97
CA ARG A 71 20.48 -23.92 -5.07
C ARG A 71 21.36 -24.89 -4.27
N ARG A 72 22.59 -24.52 -3.99
CA ARG A 72 23.51 -25.30 -3.14
C ARG A 72 23.02 -25.32 -1.69
N TRP A 73 22.42 -24.22 -1.22
CA TRP A 73 21.75 -24.08 0.07
C TRP A 73 20.53 -23.16 -0.02
N VAL A 74 19.75 -23.18 1.02
CA VAL A 74 18.61 -22.25 1.19
C VAL A 74 18.75 -21.48 2.50
N ASN A 75 18.01 -20.39 2.63
CA ASN A 75 17.93 -19.63 3.87
C ASN A 75 17.52 -20.55 5.03
N GLY A 76 18.32 -20.60 6.09
CA GLY A 76 18.13 -21.48 7.23
C GLY A 76 18.97 -22.76 7.20
N THR A 77 19.70 -23.04 6.11
CA THR A 77 20.65 -24.17 6.08
C THR A 77 21.78 -23.94 7.08
N ILE A 78 22.05 -24.94 7.91
CA ILE A 78 23.14 -24.91 8.88
C ILE A 78 24.36 -25.59 8.26
N GLY A 79 25.53 -25.03 8.57
CA GLY A 79 26.82 -25.58 8.20
C GLY A 79 27.91 -25.28 9.23
N MET A 80 29.08 -25.84 9.02
CA MET A 80 30.24 -25.61 9.81
C MET A 80 31.37 -25.05 8.92
N VAL A 81 32.03 -23.98 9.35
CA VAL A 81 33.19 -23.45 8.63
C VAL A 81 34.30 -24.52 8.63
N SER A 82 34.60 -25.07 7.47
CA SER A 82 35.59 -26.12 7.29
C SER A 82 36.99 -25.59 7.07
N GLY A 83 37.12 -24.37 6.55
CA GLY A 83 38.39 -23.71 6.34
C GLY A 83 38.24 -22.27 5.89
N ILE A 84 39.34 -21.51 6.10
CA ILE A 84 39.50 -20.13 5.62
C ILE A 84 40.85 -20.06 4.97
N ASP A 85 40.94 -19.77 3.68
CA ASP A 85 42.21 -19.69 2.98
C ASP A 85 42.95 -18.35 3.20
N GLU A 86 44.20 -18.27 2.73
CA GLU A 86 45.03 -17.08 2.84
C GLU A 86 44.46 -15.85 2.12
N ASN A 87 43.54 -16.06 1.17
CA ASN A 87 42.86 -14.99 0.45
C ASN A 87 41.56 -14.53 1.15
N GLY A 88 41.21 -15.18 2.27
CA GLY A 88 39.98 -14.90 3.02
C GLY A 88 38.73 -15.57 2.43
N ASN A 89 38.89 -16.56 1.55
CA ASN A 89 37.77 -17.36 1.06
C ASN A 89 37.30 -18.31 2.16
N VAL A 90 35.99 -18.30 2.44
CA VAL A 90 35.39 -19.10 3.52
C VAL A 90 34.70 -20.32 2.91
N TYR A 91 35.07 -21.48 3.41
CA TYR A 91 34.43 -22.77 3.02
C TYR A 91 33.54 -23.26 4.14
N VAL A 92 32.36 -23.76 3.78
CA VAL A 92 31.38 -24.28 4.73
C VAL A 92 30.95 -25.68 4.33
N LEU A 93 31.08 -26.61 5.28
CA LEU A 93 30.63 -27.99 5.20
C LEU A 93 29.20 -28.07 5.68
N LEU A 94 28.28 -28.60 4.84
CA LEU A 94 26.89 -28.81 5.17
C LEU A 94 26.64 -30.19 5.81
N GLU A 95 25.42 -30.38 6.39
CA GLU A 95 25.03 -31.69 6.99
C GLU A 95 25.04 -32.85 5.99
N ASP A 96 24.87 -32.59 4.70
CA ASP A 96 24.93 -33.57 3.63
C ASP A 96 26.37 -34.05 3.28
N GLY A 97 27.36 -33.47 3.96
CA GLY A 97 28.78 -33.78 3.75
C GLY A 97 29.41 -33.04 2.57
N ARG A 98 28.72 -32.11 1.93
CA ARG A 98 29.27 -31.29 0.85
C ARG A 98 29.86 -30.00 1.39
N GLU A 99 30.99 -29.65 0.81
CA GLU A 99 31.71 -28.41 1.14
C GLU A 99 31.52 -27.38 0.01
N TYR A 100 31.26 -26.15 0.38
CA TYR A 100 31.05 -25.08 -0.57
C TYR A 100 31.85 -23.82 -0.20
N LEU A 101 32.40 -23.16 -1.23
CA LEU A 101 32.90 -21.80 -1.11
C LEU A 101 31.73 -20.84 -0.94
N VAL A 102 31.78 -20.00 0.08
CA VAL A 102 30.74 -18.98 0.35
C VAL A 102 31.21 -17.63 -0.19
N GLU A 103 30.54 -17.16 -1.23
CA GLU A 103 30.81 -15.88 -1.84
C GLU A 103 29.95 -14.77 -1.21
N PRO A 104 30.44 -13.51 -1.15
CA PRO A 104 29.65 -12.38 -0.69
C PRO A 104 28.40 -12.18 -1.53
N THR A 105 27.30 -11.82 -0.88
CA THR A 105 26.03 -11.47 -1.49
C THR A 105 25.73 -10.00 -1.29
N SER A 106 25.10 -9.36 -2.28
CA SER A 106 24.72 -7.95 -2.23
C SER A 106 23.22 -7.80 -1.98
N TRP A 107 22.87 -7.16 -0.87
CA TRP A 107 21.47 -6.79 -0.56
C TRP A 107 21.23 -5.35 -0.94
N ARG A 108 20.00 -5.05 -1.41
CA ARG A 108 19.59 -3.72 -1.86
C ARG A 108 18.57 -3.11 -0.93
N ASN A 109 18.76 -1.84 -0.58
CA ASN A 109 17.78 -1.05 0.11
C ASN A 109 16.95 -0.26 -0.91
N TYR A 110 15.63 -0.41 -0.87
CA TYR A 110 14.70 0.22 -1.81
C TYR A 110 13.92 1.33 -1.12
N LYS A 111 13.77 2.45 -1.83
CA LYS A 111 12.82 3.49 -1.48
C LYS A 111 11.70 3.50 -2.51
N TYR A 112 10.47 3.47 -2.02
CA TYR A 112 9.31 3.51 -2.89
C TYR A 112 8.87 4.95 -3.11
N LYS A 113 8.73 5.35 -4.39
CA LYS A 113 8.19 6.65 -4.80
C LYS A 113 6.95 6.44 -5.65
N TYR A 114 5.90 7.22 -5.36
CA TYR A 114 4.73 7.22 -6.24
C TYR A 114 4.95 8.17 -7.42
N ASN A 115 4.92 7.64 -8.64
CA ASN A 115 4.99 8.42 -9.87
C ASN A 115 3.57 8.83 -10.27
N GLU A 116 3.24 10.11 -10.07
CA GLU A 116 1.90 10.66 -10.37
C GLU A 116 1.54 10.59 -11.86
N LYS A 117 2.54 10.65 -12.77
CA LYS A 117 2.32 10.63 -14.21
C LYS A 117 1.94 9.23 -14.71
N GLU A 118 2.63 8.21 -14.21
CA GLU A 118 2.41 6.81 -14.60
C GLU A 118 1.42 6.09 -13.68
N LYS A 119 1.01 6.72 -12.56
CA LYS A 119 0.15 6.15 -11.50
C LYS A 119 0.67 4.81 -10.98
N LYS A 120 1.98 4.70 -10.84
CA LYS A 120 2.68 3.50 -10.37
C LYS A 120 3.61 3.84 -9.20
N VAL A 121 3.85 2.84 -8.35
CA VAL A 121 4.91 2.90 -7.36
C VAL A 121 6.19 2.43 -8.03
N GLU A 122 7.21 3.28 -8.02
CA GLU A 122 8.55 2.99 -8.52
C GLU A 122 9.49 2.65 -7.38
N GLU A 123 10.37 1.69 -7.62
CA GLU A 123 11.41 1.28 -6.68
C GLU A 123 12.73 1.95 -7.07
N GLU A 124 13.32 2.69 -6.14
CA GLU A 124 14.64 3.29 -6.30
C GLU A 124 15.61 2.63 -5.34
N ILE A 125 16.72 2.10 -5.86
CA ILE A 125 17.78 1.57 -5.01
C ILE A 125 18.53 2.75 -4.40
N VAL A 126 18.47 2.89 -3.07
CA VAL A 126 19.11 3.98 -2.33
C VAL A 126 20.41 3.58 -1.67
N GLY A 127 20.64 2.28 -1.51
CA GLY A 127 21.88 1.74 -0.97
C GLY A 127 22.03 0.24 -1.17
N THR A 128 23.25 -0.24 -1.00
CA THR A 128 23.60 -1.67 -1.07
C THR A 128 24.46 -2.06 0.11
N PHE A 129 24.33 -3.31 0.52
CA PHE A 129 25.19 -3.93 1.53
C PHE A 129 25.72 -5.24 0.99
N GLU A 130 27.04 -5.44 0.98
CA GLU A 130 27.71 -6.66 0.53
C GLU A 130 28.42 -7.33 1.67
N GLN A 131 28.16 -8.61 1.92
CA GLN A 131 28.80 -9.43 2.97
C GLN A 131 28.56 -10.91 2.66
N LEU A 132 29.30 -11.80 3.35
CA LEU A 132 29.02 -13.24 3.35
C LEU A 132 27.58 -13.50 3.86
N PRO A 133 26.77 -14.32 3.15
CA PRO A 133 25.37 -14.57 3.51
C PRO A 133 25.23 -15.58 4.66
N ILE A 134 26.05 -15.44 5.69
CA ILE A 134 26.09 -16.32 6.86
C ILE A 134 26.07 -15.53 8.18
N ARG A 135 25.70 -16.22 9.26
CA ARG A 135 25.78 -15.75 10.64
C ARG A 135 26.23 -16.90 11.55
N LEU A 136 26.83 -16.57 12.70
CA LEU A 136 27.01 -17.56 13.76
C LEU A 136 25.65 -18.15 14.19
N ALA A 137 25.58 -19.44 14.38
CA ALA A 137 24.34 -20.17 14.58
C ALA A 137 24.36 -21.26 15.66
N TRP A 138 25.17 -21.13 16.69
CA TRP A 138 24.94 -21.92 17.91
C TRP A 138 23.64 -21.50 18.62
N ALA A 139 23.29 -20.20 18.48
CA ALA A 139 21.99 -19.70 18.91
C ALA A 139 21.42 -18.68 17.93
N ILE A 140 20.09 -18.67 17.82
CA ILE A 140 19.32 -17.61 17.12
C ILE A 140 18.09 -17.26 17.96
N THR A 141 17.48 -16.09 17.71
CA THR A 141 16.23 -15.76 18.38
C THR A 141 15.05 -16.53 17.78
N VAL A 142 14.06 -16.85 18.61
CA VAL A 142 12.80 -17.47 18.16
C VAL A 142 12.16 -16.69 17.00
N HIS A 143 12.23 -15.34 17.01
CA HIS A 143 11.72 -14.52 15.92
C HIS A 143 12.46 -14.76 14.58
N LYS A 144 13.78 -14.85 14.62
CA LYS A 144 14.58 -15.10 13.42
C LYS A 144 14.47 -16.55 12.91
N SER A 145 13.99 -17.46 13.74
CA SER A 145 13.71 -18.84 13.32
C SER A 145 12.35 -19.02 12.62
N GLN A 146 11.53 -17.97 12.55
CA GLN A 146 10.23 -18.05 11.86
C GLN A 146 10.40 -18.39 10.37
N GLY A 147 9.65 -19.38 9.90
CA GLY A 147 9.75 -19.89 8.53
C GLY A 147 10.87 -20.91 8.31
N LEU A 148 11.79 -21.07 9.26
CA LEU A 148 12.87 -22.06 9.20
C LEU A 148 12.44 -23.35 9.91
N THR A 149 13.10 -24.45 9.55
CA THR A 149 12.96 -25.76 10.20
C THR A 149 14.32 -26.38 10.42
N PHE A 150 14.48 -27.08 11.52
CA PHE A 150 15.75 -27.70 11.93
C PHE A 150 15.53 -29.15 12.36
N SER A 151 16.52 -29.99 12.11
CA SER A 151 16.52 -31.38 12.57
C SER A 151 16.75 -31.47 14.08
N ARG A 152 17.53 -30.54 14.64
CA ARG A 152 17.97 -30.55 16.05
C ARG A 152 17.92 -29.15 16.66
N VAL A 153 17.13 -29.03 17.74
CA VAL A 153 16.84 -27.73 18.38
C VAL A 153 16.94 -27.85 19.89
N VAL A 154 17.63 -26.89 20.50
CA VAL A 154 17.56 -26.64 21.95
C VAL A 154 16.64 -25.41 22.15
N VAL A 155 15.52 -25.59 22.84
CA VAL A 155 14.64 -24.47 23.18
C VAL A 155 15.01 -23.93 24.55
N ASP A 156 15.44 -22.68 24.59
CA ASP A 156 15.84 -21.97 25.81
C ASP A 156 14.86 -20.81 26.09
N LEU A 157 13.93 -21.05 27.02
CA LEU A 157 12.94 -20.06 27.46
C LEU A 157 13.35 -19.37 28.76
N THR A 158 14.56 -19.59 29.28
CA THR A 158 15.04 -19.03 30.56
C THR A 158 15.06 -17.51 30.57
N GLY A 159 15.16 -16.84 29.40
CA GLY A 159 15.04 -15.38 29.25
C GLY A 159 13.60 -14.84 29.41
N GLY A 160 12.63 -15.72 29.67
CA GLY A 160 11.19 -15.39 29.73
C GLY A 160 10.53 -15.29 28.36
N VAL A 161 9.25 -15.64 28.30
CA VAL A 161 8.41 -15.50 27.10
C VAL A 161 7.66 -14.19 27.20
N PHE A 162 7.84 -13.28 26.24
CA PHE A 162 7.24 -11.93 26.27
C PHE A 162 6.25 -11.68 25.12
N ALA A 163 6.22 -12.55 24.13
CA ALA A 163 5.29 -12.43 22.99
C ALA A 163 4.37 -13.66 22.92
N GLY A 164 3.06 -13.39 22.73
CA GLY A 164 2.07 -14.46 22.56
C GLY A 164 2.42 -15.37 21.38
N GLY A 165 2.35 -16.68 21.60
CA GLY A 165 2.69 -17.71 20.60
C GLY A 165 4.19 -17.99 20.43
N GLN A 166 5.09 -17.31 21.13
CA GLN A 166 6.55 -17.45 21.00
C GLN A 166 7.00 -18.91 21.32
N THR A 167 6.43 -19.52 22.37
CA THR A 167 6.68 -20.92 22.72
C THR A 167 6.27 -21.87 21.61
N TYR A 168 5.09 -21.65 21.01
CA TYR A 168 4.63 -22.44 19.88
C TYR A 168 5.58 -22.33 18.69
N VAL A 169 6.03 -21.10 18.35
CA VAL A 169 6.99 -20.87 17.26
C VAL A 169 8.29 -21.64 17.53
N ALA A 170 8.83 -21.56 18.75
CA ALA A 170 10.07 -22.27 19.09
C ALA A 170 9.94 -23.79 18.95
N LEU A 171 8.89 -24.38 19.51
CA LEU A 171 8.63 -25.84 19.46
C LEU A 171 8.39 -26.34 18.03
N SER A 172 7.66 -25.56 17.23
CA SER A 172 7.32 -25.91 15.85
C SER A 172 8.49 -25.77 14.86
N ARG A 173 9.66 -25.34 15.30
CA ARG A 173 10.87 -25.28 14.44
C ARG A 173 11.55 -26.62 14.28
N CYS A 174 11.38 -27.54 15.21
CA CYS A 174 11.97 -28.86 15.12
C CYS A 174 11.12 -29.81 14.25
N THR A 175 11.75 -30.58 13.39
CA THR A 175 11.07 -31.51 12.48
C THR A 175 10.63 -32.80 13.18
N SER A 176 11.27 -33.16 14.29
CA SER A 176 10.94 -34.37 15.07
C SER A 176 11.06 -34.10 16.57
N LEU A 177 10.41 -34.94 17.37
CA LEU A 177 10.48 -34.88 18.83
C LEU A 177 11.85 -35.31 19.35
N GLU A 178 12.50 -36.23 18.66
CA GLU A 178 13.82 -36.77 19.01
C GLU A 178 14.93 -35.72 18.89
N GLY A 179 14.75 -34.76 17.98
CA GLY A 179 15.68 -33.66 17.79
C GLY A 179 15.42 -32.47 18.73
N LEU A 180 14.38 -32.52 19.57
CA LEU A 180 13.97 -31.42 20.42
C LEU A 180 14.52 -31.58 21.84
N VAL A 181 15.30 -30.60 22.30
CA VAL A 181 15.79 -30.51 23.67
C VAL A 181 15.22 -29.26 24.34
N LEU A 182 14.68 -29.41 25.55
CA LEU A 182 14.22 -28.30 26.37
C LEU A 182 15.26 -27.99 27.46
N LYS A 183 15.80 -26.78 27.48
CA LYS A 183 16.75 -26.34 28.51
C LYS A 183 16.08 -26.15 29.88
N SER A 184 14.79 -25.82 29.88
CA SER A 184 13.96 -25.69 31.08
C SER A 184 12.58 -26.29 30.85
N ARG A 185 11.87 -26.65 31.92
CA ARG A 185 10.46 -27.08 31.83
C ARG A 185 9.62 -25.92 31.36
N ILE A 186 8.71 -26.19 30.41
CA ILE A 186 7.70 -25.24 29.97
C ILE A 186 6.62 -25.16 31.03
N SER A 187 6.34 -23.96 31.51
CA SER A 187 5.27 -23.69 32.47
C SER A 187 4.02 -23.17 31.75
N PRO A 188 2.82 -23.23 32.37
CA PRO A 188 1.63 -22.61 31.80
C PRO A 188 1.77 -21.10 31.52
N HIS A 189 2.67 -20.42 32.24
CA HIS A 189 2.95 -18.99 32.02
C HIS A 189 3.74 -18.75 30.72
N ASP A 190 4.45 -19.74 30.21
CA ASP A 190 5.18 -19.66 28.96
C ASP A 190 4.26 -19.89 27.73
N ILE A 191 3.01 -20.32 27.98
CA ILE A 191 2.03 -20.58 26.94
C ILE A 191 0.88 -19.58 27.07
N PHE A 192 0.95 -18.49 26.33
CA PHE A 192 -0.15 -17.53 26.27
C PHE A 192 -0.40 -17.02 24.86
N VAL A 193 -1.63 -16.61 24.62
CA VAL A 193 -2.08 -16.00 23.36
C VAL A 193 -2.68 -14.63 23.69
N ARG A 194 -2.49 -13.67 22.80
CA ARG A 194 -3.12 -12.35 22.97
C ARG A 194 -4.64 -12.48 22.92
N LYS A 195 -5.33 -11.75 23.81
CA LYS A 195 -6.80 -11.78 23.92
C LYS A 195 -7.46 -11.40 22.60
N GLU A 196 -6.87 -10.44 21.86
CA GLU A 196 -7.37 -9.98 20.58
C GLU A 196 -7.36 -11.12 19.52
N ILE A 197 -6.35 -11.99 19.55
CA ILE A 197 -6.26 -13.15 18.64
C ILE A 197 -7.32 -14.20 19.02
N VAL A 198 -7.54 -14.43 20.32
CA VAL A 198 -8.59 -15.36 20.77
C VAL A 198 -9.97 -14.84 20.35
N GLN A 199 -10.25 -13.54 20.55
CA GLN A 199 -11.48 -12.93 20.09
C GLN A 199 -11.65 -13.02 18.57
N PHE A 200 -10.61 -12.73 17.82
CA PHE A 200 -10.62 -12.89 16.36
C PHE A 200 -10.88 -14.33 15.93
N SER A 201 -10.24 -15.32 16.59
CA SER A 201 -10.43 -16.73 16.27
C SER A 201 -11.88 -17.22 16.51
N GLN A 202 -12.58 -16.63 17.48
CA GLN A 202 -14.00 -16.91 17.72
C GLN A 202 -14.91 -16.39 16.60
N MET A 203 -14.50 -15.29 15.96
CA MET A 203 -15.22 -14.67 14.83
C MET A 203 -14.71 -15.15 13.46
N PHE A 204 -13.65 -15.96 13.45
CA PHE A 204 -13.03 -16.45 12.22
C PHE A 204 -13.99 -17.40 11.49
N ASN A 205 -14.22 -17.14 10.20
CA ASN A 205 -15.18 -17.88 9.36
C ASN A 205 -16.65 -17.83 9.84
N ASP A 206 -17.04 -16.84 10.65
CA ASP A 206 -18.45 -16.60 10.93
C ASP A 206 -19.16 -16.15 9.65
N ARG A 207 -19.98 -17.08 9.10
CA ARG A 207 -20.70 -16.85 7.84
C ARG A 207 -21.63 -15.65 7.91
N GLN A 208 -22.28 -15.42 9.05
CA GLN A 208 -23.21 -14.29 9.21
C GLN A 208 -22.46 -12.97 9.17
N LEU A 209 -21.29 -12.91 9.84
CA LEU A 209 -20.44 -11.74 9.84
C LEU A 209 -19.87 -11.45 8.43
N ILE A 210 -19.43 -12.51 7.73
CA ILE A 210 -18.93 -12.40 6.36
C ILE A 210 -20.03 -11.90 5.40
N GLU A 211 -21.23 -12.50 5.44
CA GLU A 211 -22.34 -12.10 4.60
C GLU A 211 -22.79 -10.66 4.89
N LYS A 212 -22.79 -10.26 6.17
CA LYS A 212 -23.06 -8.88 6.56
C LYS A 212 -22.04 -7.93 5.97
N SER A 213 -20.74 -8.23 6.13
CA SER A 213 -19.66 -7.39 5.63
C SER A 213 -19.66 -7.29 4.10
N LEU A 214 -19.93 -8.39 3.40
CA LEU A 214 -20.09 -8.39 1.94
C LEU A 214 -21.26 -7.50 1.49
N ARG A 215 -22.41 -7.61 2.16
CA ARG A 215 -23.58 -6.78 1.87
C ARG A 215 -23.31 -5.29 2.11
N GLU A 216 -22.59 -4.96 3.19
CA GLU A 216 -22.19 -3.60 3.50
C GLU A 216 -21.22 -3.03 2.43
N SER A 217 -20.21 -3.81 2.01
CA SER A 217 -19.29 -3.43 0.94
C SER A 217 -19.98 -3.25 -0.41
N GLU A 218 -20.90 -4.15 -0.77
CA GLU A 218 -21.71 -4.00 -1.99
C GLU A 218 -22.56 -2.71 -1.96
N ALA A 219 -23.13 -2.38 -0.80
CA ALA A 219 -23.88 -1.14 -0.65
C ALA A 219 -23.00 0.09 -0.84
N GLU A 220 -21.78 0.10 -0.29
CA GLU A 220 -20.82 1.20 -0.47
C GLU A 220 -20.45 1.42 -1.94
N LEU A 221 -20.14 0.33 -2.66
CA LEU A 221 -19.86 0.40 -4.10
C LEU A 221 -21.03 0.97 -4.89
N LEU A 222 -22.26 0.57 -4.57
CA LEU A 222 -23.47 1.07 -5.21
C LEU A 222 -23.73 2.55 -4.89
N TYR A 223 -23.51 2.99 -3.66
CA TYR A 223 -23.58 4.41 -3.30
C TYR A 223 -22.51 5.25 -4.02
N ALA A 224 -21.26 4.74 -4.10
CA ALA A 224 -20.19 5.40 -4.84
C ALA A 224 -20.53 5.52 -6.34
N ARG A 225 -21.08 4.45 -6.94
CA ARG A 225 -21.55 4.44 -8.32
C ARG A 225 -22.68 5.46 -8.55
N ALA A 226 -23.66 5.49 -7.67
CA ALA A 226 -24.74 6.48 -7.74
C ALA A 226 -24.22 7.93 -7.69
N ALA A 227 -23.27 8.20 -6.78
CA ALA A 227 -22.63 9.51 -6.67
C ALA A 227 -21.83 9.90 -7.91
N HIS A 228 -21.11 8.95 -8.52
CA HIS A 228 -20.36 9.17 -9.75
C HIS A 228 -21.29 9.46 -10.94
N SER A 229 -22.32 8.62 -11.14
CA SER A 229 -23.31 8.79 -12.22
C SER A 229 -24.11 10.08 -12.08
N PHE A 230 -24.38 10.52 -10.84
CA PHE A 230 -25.01 11.82 -10.58
C PHE A 230 -24.13 12.98 -11.05
N LYS A 231 -22.82 12.94 -10.77
CA LYS A 231 -21.86 13.97 -11.21
C LYS A 231 -21.74 14.03 -12.74
N SER A 232 -21.83 12.90 -13.42
CA SER A 232 -21.77 12.80 -14.88
C SER A 232 -23.10 13.12 -15.57
N GLY A 233 -24.18 13.38 -14.79
CA GLY A 233 -25.51 13.71 -15.34
C GLY A 233 -26.33 12.50 -15.81
N ASN A 234 -25.87 11.28 -15.56
CA ASN A 234 -26.62 10.06 -15.89
C ASN A 234 -27.68 9.76 -14.81
N VAL A 235 -28.84 10.38 -14.93
CA VAL A 235 -29.93 10.29 -13.94
C VAL A 235 -30.46 8.87 -13.80
N LYS A 236 -30.61 8.13 -14.90
CA LYS A 236 -31.16 6.76 -14.88
C LYS A 236 -30.25 5.84 -14.04
N GLU A 237 -28.98 5.79 -14.35
CA GLU A 237 -28.01 4.97 -13.64
C GLU A 237 -27.88 5.41 -12.16
N THR A 238 -27.97 6.72 -11.89
CA THR A 238 -27.97 7.24 -10.52
C THR A 238 -29.11 6.64 -9.70
N VAL A 239 -30.31 6.66 -10.22
CA VAL A 239 -31.51 6.16 -9.51
C VAL A 239 -31.41 4.64 -9.32
N GLU A 240 -31.04 3.89 -10.37
CA GLU A 240 -30.89 2.44 -10.31
C GLU A 240 -29.86 2.02 -9.26
N ALA A 241 -28.67 2.62 -9.29
CA ALA A 241 -27.62 2.32 -8.33
C ALA A 241 -27.99 2.73 -6.90
N PHE A 242 -28.67 3.88 -6.73
CA PHE A 242 -29.10 4.36 -5.43
C PHE A 242 -30.18 3.45 -4.81
N VAL A 243 -31.19 3.06 -5.56
CA VAL A 243 -32.24 2.13 -5.09
C VAL A 243 -31.64 0.78 -4.71
N ALA A 244 -30.73 0.25 -5.53
CA ALA A 244 -30.00 -0.97 -5.22
C ALA A 244 -29.16 -0.85 -3.95
N ALA A 245 -28.48 0.28 -3.72
CA ALA A 245 -27.72 0.53 -2.50
C ALA A 245 -28.61 0.56 -1.26
N VAL A 246 -29.72 1.29 -1.31
CA VAL A 246 -30.69 1.40 -0.19
C VAL A 246 -31.29 0.04 0.17
N SER A 247 -31.57 -0.82 -0.82
CA SER A 247 -32.08 -2.18 -0.57
C SER A 247 -31.07 -3.08 0.17
N LYS A 248 -29.76 -2.84 -0.01
CA LYS A 248 -28.70 -3.55 0.69
C LYS A 248 -28.43 -2.99 2.09
N ARG A 249 -28.36 -1.65 2.20
CA ARG A 249 -28.14 -0.92 3.44
C ARG A 249 -28.81 0.44 3.38
N ASN A 250 -29.87 0.64 4.17
CA ASN A 250 -30.55 1.93 4.26
C ASN A 250 -29.76 2.90 5.14
N GLU A 251 -29.13 3.88 4.52
CA GLU A 251 -28.39 4.95 5.22
C GLU A 251 -29.11 6.29 5.25
N LEU A 252 -30.32 6.37 4.69
CA LEU A 252 -31.07 7.62 4.57
C LEU A 252 -31.42 8.26 5.92
N GLU A 253 -31.49 7.47 6.96
CA GLU A 253 -31.82 7.95 8.31
C GLU A 253 -30.59 8.47 9.07
N LYS A 254 -29.37 8.25 8.56
CA LYS A 254 -28.17 8.76 9.19
C LYS A 254 -28.11 10.28 9.12
N PRO A 255 -27.83 10.99 10.24
CA PRO A 255 -27.81 12.46 10.27
C PRO A 255 -26.86 13.09 9.26
N GLU A 256 -25.71 12.45 8.99
CA GLU A 256 -24.71 12.90 8.02
C GLU A 256 -25.27 12.86 6.59
N VAL A 257 -25.96 11.77 6.25
CA VAL A 257 -26.56 11.59 4.93
C VAL A 257 -27.71 12.58 4.73
N GLN A 258 -28.56 12.76 5.73
CA GLN A 258 -29.64 13.76 5.68
C GLN A 258 -29.09 15.18 5.53
N ARG A 259 -28.02 15.52 6.25
CA ARG A 259 -27.36 16.82 6.10
C ARG A 259 -26.81 17.03 4.71
N LEU A 260 -26.14 16.01 4.14
CA LEU A 260 -25.60 16.06 2.77
C LEU A 260 -26.72 16.23 1.74
N LEU A 261 -27.81 15.48 1.86
CA LEU A 261 -28.97 15.58 0.97
C LEU A 261 -29.58 16.98 1.03
N ARG A 262 -29.79 17.55 2.23
CA ARG A 262 -30.31 18.92 2.40
C ARG A 262 -29.40 19.95 1.72
N MET A 263 -28.08 19.86 1.92
CA MET A 263 -27.13 20.76 1.25
C MET A 263 -27.21 20.66 -0.27
N LYS A 264 -27.28 19.44 -0.82
CA LYS A 264 -27.40 19.24 -2.29
C LYS A 264 -28.71 19.78 -2.84
N LEU A 265 -29.82 19.52 -2.16
CA LEU A 265 -31.14 20.07 -2.54
C LEU A 265 -31.14 21.59 -2.51
N GLN A 266 -30.55 22.20 -1.48
CA GLN A 266 -30.44 23.65 -1.39
C GLN A 266 -29.62 24.23 -2.56
N THR A 267 -28.47 23.63 -2.89
CA THR A 267 -27.65 24.04 -4.04
C THR A 267 -28.41 23.95 -5.35
N MET A 268 -29.18 22.87 -5.55
CA MET A 268 -30.01 22.71 -6.76
C MET A 268 -31.13 23.75 -6.84
N ASN A 269 -31.81 24.05 -5.71
CA ASN A 269 -32.85 25.06 -5.67
C ASN A 269 -32.29 26.45 -5.95
N THR A 270 -31.16 26.83 -5.32
CA THR A 270 -30.47 28.10 -5.61
C THR A 270 -30.10 28.22 -7.09
N GLY A 271 -29.55 27.15 -7.67
CA GLY A 271 -29.24 27.12 -9.11
C GLY A 271 -30.48 27.30 -9.99
N ARG A 272 -31.61 26.67 -9.65
CA ARG A 272 -32.89 26.85 -10.37
C ARG A 272 -33.40 28.28 -10.30
N GLU A 273 -33.33 28.89 -9.12
CA GLU A 273 -33.75 30.29 -8.95
C GLU A 273 -32.86 31.24 -9.76
N GLN A 274 -31.56 31.01 -9.79
CA GLN A 274 -30.62 31.79 -10.61
C GLN A 274 -30.93 31.65 -12.10
N ILE A 275 -31.18 30.43 -12.59
CA ILE A 275 -31.55 30.18 -13.97
C ILE A 275 -32.87 30.88 -14.30
N LYS A 276 -33.86 30.88 -13.39
CA LYS A 276 -35.14 31.58 -13.57
C LYS A 276 -34.91 33.07 -13.69
N LYS A 277 -34.16 33.69 -12.80
CA LYS A 277 -33.82 35.12 -12.85
C LYS A 277 -33.13 35.50 -14.16
N LEU A 278 -32.10 34.72 -14.55
CA LEU A 278 -31.39 34.97 -15.82
C LEU A 278 -32.31 34.88 -17.03
N ARG A 279 -33.29 33.96 -17.05
CA ARG A 279 -34.29 33.87 -18.12
C ARG A 279 -35.19 35.10 -18.16
N GLU A 280 -35.62 35.59 -17.01
CA GLU A 280 -36.44 36.80 -16.88
C GLU A 280 -35.65 38.05 -17.35
N GLU A 281 -34.38 38.18 -16.98
CA GLU A 281 -33.49 39.21 -17.43
C GLU A 281 -33.27 39.20 -18.97
N ILE A 282 -32.99 37.99 -19.52
CA ILE A 282 -32.85 37.83 -20.98
C ILE A 282 -34.15 38.20 -21.70
N HIS A 283 -35.30 37.81 -21.15
CA HIS A 283 -36.59 38.19 -21.73
C HIS A 283 -36.77 39.70 -21.72
N ALA A 284 -36.52 40.34 -20.59
CA ALA A 284 -36.65 41.79 -20.47
C ALA A 284 -35.72 42.51 -21.44
N GLN A 285 -34.46 42.06 -21.57
CA GLN A 285 -33.51 42.61 -22.54
C GLN A 285 -33.98 42.47 -23.98
N ARG A 286 -34.57 41.30 -24.34
CA ARG A 286 -35.15 41.09 -25.67
C ARG A 286 -36.31 42.03 -25.97
N GLU A 287 -37.18 42.28 -25.02
CA GLU A 287 -38.28 43.22 -25.20
C GLU A 287 -37.76 44.65 -25.40
N ILE A 288 -36.77 45.09 -24.63
CA ILE A 288 -36.11 46.42 -24.83
C ILE A 288 -35.48 46.49 -26.23
N GLN A 289 -34.83 45.40 -26.68
CA GLN A 289 -34.24 45.36 -28.03
C GLN A 289 -35.30 45.46 -29.12
N LYS A 290 -36.46 44.87 -28.93
CA LYS A 290 -37.59 45.00 -29.87
C LYS A 290 -38.14 46.45 -29.91
N GLU A 291 -38.25 47.11 -28.77
CA GLU A 291 -38.67 48.51 -28.70
C GLU A 291 -37.69 49.40 -29.48
N TYR A 292 -36.38 49.29 -29.23
CA TYR A 292 -35.36 50.03 -30.00
C TYR A 292 -35.36 49.69 -31.48
N ALA A 293 -35.60 48.41 -31.83
CA ALA A 293 -35.73 48.04 -33.23
C ALA A 293 -36.94 48.72 -33.89
N HIS A 294 -38.04 48.82 -33.17
CA HIS A 294 -39.24 49.55 -33.65
C HIS A 294 -38.98 51.05 -33.83
N GLU A 295 -38.25 51.66 -32.90
CA GLU A 295 -37.83 53.09 -33.06
C GLU A 295 -37.00 53.31 -34.32
N TYR A 296 -36.00 52.45 -34.56
CA TYR A 296 -35.20 52.53 -35.79
C TYR A 296 -36.05 52.27 -37.04
N TYR A 297 -37.01 51.38 -36.98
CA TYR A 297 -37.96 51.15 -38.07
C TYR A 297 -38.79 52.42 -38.36
N LEU A 298 -39.32 53.11 -37.35
CA LEU A 298 -40.03 54.39 -37.50
C LEU A 298 -39.14 55.48 -38.10
N MET A 299 -37.91 55.60 -37.62
CA MET A 299 -36.90 56.52 -38.20
C MET A 299 -36.63 56.21 -39.68
N GLY A 300 -36.53 54.95 -40.06
CA GLY A 300 -36.39 54.51 -41.46
C GLY A 300 -37.58 54.95 -42.32
N ASN A 301 -38.79 54.77 -41.81
CA ASN A 301 -40.00 55.23 -42.49
C ASN A 301 -40.05 56.77 -42.65
N GLU A 302 -39.64 57.54 -41.65
CA GLU A 302 -39.52 59.00 -41.74
C GLU A 302 -38.49 59.45 -42.75
N CYS A 303 -37.36 58.75 -42.87
CA CYS A 303 -36.35 59.01 -43.89
C CYS A 303 -36.92 58.86 -45.31
N ILE A 304 -37.82 57.90 -45.54
CA ILE A 304 -38.52 57.74 -46.83
C ILE A 304 -39.54 58.86 -47.05
N THR A 305 -40.41 59.09 -46.06
CA THR A 305 -41.62 59.88 -46.23
C THR A 305 -41.38 61.38 -46.12
N LYS A 306 -40.46 61.82 -45.24
CA LYS A 306 -40.19 63.20 -44.97
C LYS A 306 -38.90 63.70 -45.60
N ALA A 307 -37.81 62.91 -45.55
CA ALA A 307 -36.50 63.32 -46.00
C ALA A 307 -36.15 62.91 -47.43
N HIS A 308 -36.93 62.03 -48.04
CA HIS A 308 -36.68 61.45 -49.38
C HIS A 308 -35.28 60.88 -49.56
N ASP A 309 -34.67 60.29 -48.46
CA ASP A 309 -33.34 59.72 -48.44
C ASP A 309 -33.45 58.16 -48.25
N PRO A 310 -33.43 57.37 -49.33
CA PRO A 310 -33.51 55.93 -49.27
C PRO A 310 -32.28 55.29 -48.58
N ASN A 311 -31.10 55.91 -48.72
CA ASN A 311 -29.88 55.35 -48.11
C ASN A 311 -29.87 55.50 -46.60
N ALA A 312 -30.38 56.61 -46.06
CA ALA A 312 -30.58 56.80 -44.63
C ALA A 312 -31.64 55.83 -44.07
N ALA A 313 -32.71 55.59 -44.84
CA ALA A 313 -33.76 54.61 -44.50
C ALA A 313 -33.20 53.20 -44.39
N ILE A 314 -32.43 52.73 -45.38
CA ILE A 314 -31.81 51.41 -45.38
C ILE A 314 -30.91 51.25 -44.15
N ARG A 315 -30.05 52.24 -43.81
CA ARG A 315 -29.20 52.20 -42.61
C ARG A 315 -30.04 52.08 -41.33
N SER A 316 -31.19 52.68 -41.25
CA SER A 316 -32.08 52.61 -40.10
C SER A 316 -32.76 51.25 -40.01
N PHE A 317 -33.25 50.68 -41.12
CA PHE A 317 -33.78 49.31 -41.15
C PHE A 317 -32.72 48.26 -40.83
N ASP A 318 -31.47 48.43 -41.27
CA ASP A 318 -30.37 47.54 -40.91
C ASP A 318 -30.07 47.52 -39.40
N LYS A 319 -30.16 48.72 -38.73
CA LYS A 319 -30.04 48.78 -37.29
C LYS A 319 -31.20 48.09 -36.58
N ALA A 320 -32.44 48.29 -37.07
CA ALA A 320 -33.64 47.61 -36.54
C ALA A 320 -33.46 46.09 -36.63
N LEU A 321 -33.06 45.58 -37.79
CA LEU A 321 -32.85 44.14 -38.03
C LEU A 321 -31.64 43.57 -37.26
N LYS A 322 -30.65 44.36 -36.96
CA LYS A 322 -29.54 43.95 -36.10
C LYS A 322 -29.97 43.73 -34.65
N LEU A 323 -30.93 44.54 -34.15
CA LEU A 323 -31.50 44.42 -32.81
C LEU A 323 -32.55 43.36 -32.72
N TYR A 324 -33.40 43.25 -33.78
CA TYR A 324 -34.49 42.23 -33.87
C TYR A 324 -34.50 41.63 -35.27
N PRO A 325 -33.75 40.52 -35.49
CA PRO A 325 -33.60 39.87 -36.80
C PRO A 325 -34.92 39.33 -37.39
N GLU A 326 -35.91 39.01 -36.56
CA GLU A 326 -37.20 38.50 -36.95
C GLU A 326 -38.24 39.61 -37.27
N PHE A 327 -37.84 40.88 -37.35
CA PHE A 327 -38.72 42.01 -37.61
C PHE A 327 -39.12 42.05 -39.07
N VAL A 328 -40.23 41.39 -39.41
CA VAL A 328 -40.73 41.19 -40.76
C VAL A 328 -40.99 42.54 -41.49
N ASP A 329 -41.60 43.49 -40.80
CA ASP A 329 -41.94 44.79 -41.41
C ASP A 329 -40.67 45.56 -41.83
N ALA A 330 -39.60 45.45 -41.08
CA ALA A 330 -38.31 46.07 -41.42
C ALA A 330 -37.64 45.37 -42.64
N TRP A 331 -37.79 44.07 -42.77
CA TRP A 331 -37.36 43.34 -43.96
C TRP A 331 -38.13 43.77 -45.20
N VAL A 332 -39.47 43.82 -45.11
CA VAL A 332 -40.35 44.21 -46.23
C VAL A 332 -40.07 45.65 -46.67
N ARG A 333 -39.80 46.57 -45.77
CA ARG A 333 -39.52 47.96 -46.09
C ARG A 333 -38.12 48.23 -46.64
N LYS A 334 -37.19 47.36 -46.28
CA LYS A 334 -35.79 47.44 -46.76
C LYS A 334 -35.65 46.94 -48.21
N GLY A 335 -36.40 45.88 -48.59
CA GLY A 335 -36.43 45.31 -49.97
C GLY A 335 -37.26 46.12 -50.91
#